data_be4c8148e18da25bfe950099eab2df7e
#
_entry.id   be4c8148e18da25bfe950099eab2df7e
#
_cell.length_a   1.000
_cell.length_b   1.000
_cell.length_c   1.000
_cell.angle_alpha   90.00
_cell.angle_beta   90.00
_cell.angle_gamma   90.00
#
_symmetry.space_group_name_H-M   'P 1'
#
loop_
_entity.id
_entity.type
_entity.pdbx_description
1 polymer ?
#
loop_
_entity_poly.entity_id
_entity_poly.type
_entity_poly.pdbx_seq_one_letter_code
_entity_poly.pdbx_strand_id
1 'polypeptide(L)'
;MPDEPMVYLRGEFVPASAAHIAIFDAAVVLGATVTDLIRTFDGKPFRLADHLARFQRSCKYARIDPPDDMAAMTAACEHLIEHNLALEPAGTELAVVLFISPGELSVYAGAAGGGANQVPTFCIHTFPLPFHLWRHYYE
;
A
#
# COMPACT_ATOMS: atom_id res chain seq x y z
N MET A 1 10.55 -2.21 18.04
CA MET A 1 10.18 -1.65 16.73
C MET A 1 11.43 -1.59 15.88
N PRO A 2 11.38 -2.03 14.65
CA PRO A 2 12.55 -1.95 13.77
C PRO A 2 12.92 -0.48 13.49
N ASP A 3 14.22 -0.24 13.32
CA ASP A 3 14.76 1.08 12.95
C ASP A 3 14.65 1.34 11.43
N GLU A 4 13.65 0.75 10.81
CA GLU A 4 13.35 0.88 9.38
C GLU A 4 11.85 1.10 9.17
N PRO A 5 11.43 1.64 8.02
CA PRO A 5 10.01 1.80 7.71
C PRO A 5 9.25 0.48 7.77
N MET A 6 8.02 0.57 8.22
CA MET A 6 7.08 -0.54 8.23
C MET A 6 6.17 -0.46 7.00
N VAL A 7 5.70 -1.63 6.58
CA VAL A 7 4.73 -1.82 5.50
C VAL A 7 3.59 -2.69 6.03
N TYR A 8 2.37 -2.36 5.68
CA TYR A 8 1.21 -3.23 5.92
C TYR A 8 1.01 -4.11 4.69
N LEU A 9 1.24 -5.40 4.84
CA LEU A 9 1.17 -6.36 3.74
C LEU A 9 0.37 -7.59 4.16
N ARG A 10 -0.71 -7.89 3.43
CA ARG A 10 -1.55 -9.08 3.67
C ARG A 10 -2.06 -9.18 5.11
N GLY A 11 -2.44 -8.05 5.70
CA GLY A 11 -2.99 -8.02 7.06
C GLY A 11 -1.95 -7.93 8.18
N GLU A 12 -0.67 -7.85 7.85
CA GLU A 12 0.42 -7.80 8.84
C GLU A 12 1.33 -6.60 8.62
N PHE A 13 1.85 -6.06 9.72
CA PHE A 13 2.91 -5.06 9.67
C PHE A 13 4.27 -5.77 9.60
N VAL A 14 5.00 -5.50 8.53
CA VAL A 14 6.32 -6.09 8.30
C VAL A 14 7.36 -5.00 8.06
N PRO A 15 8.63 -5.22 8.38
CA PRO A 15 9.70 -4.30 7.97
C PRO A 15 9.75 -4.16 6.45
N ALA A 16 10.07 -2.97 5.95
CA ALA A 16 10.15 -2.71 4.52
C ALA A 16 11.11 -3.69 3.80
N SER A 17 12.20 -4.06 4.45
CA SER A 17 13.16 -5.05 3.93
C SER A 17 12.59 -6.45 3.74
N ALA A 18 11.50 -6.78 4.44
CA ALA A 18 10.79 -8.06 4.35
C ALA A 18 9.51 -8.00 3.50
N ALA A 19 9.17 -6.81 2.97
CA ALA A 19 7.95 -6.62 2.19
C ALA A 19 8.15 -7.06 0.73
N HIS A 20 7.74 -8.28 0.42
CA HIS A 20 7.88 -8.87 -0.91
C HIS A 20 6.56 -9.43 -1.41
N ILE A 21 6.37 -9.40 -2.72
CA ILE A 21 5.29 -10.10 -3.41
C ILE A 21 5.88 -11.17 -4.35
N ALA A 22 5.11 -12.23 -4.59
CA ALA A 22 5.54 -13.31 -5.46
C ALA A 22 5.64 -12.87 -6.91
N ILE A 23 6.61 -13.40 -7.67
CA ILE A 23 6.76 -13.11 -9.11
C ILE A 23 5.55 -13.55 -9.94
N PHE A 24 4.74 -14.48 -9.44
CA PHE A 24 3.51 -14.95 -10.08
C PHE A 24 2.24 -14.27 -9.55
N ASP A 25 2.39 -13.20 -8.76
CA ASP A 25 1.27 -12.34 -8.40
C ASP A 25 0.74 -11.61 -9.66
N ALA A 26 -0.58 -11.46 -9.74
CA ALA A 26 -1.22 -10.77 -10.86
C ALA A 26 -0.71 -9.33 -11.06
N ALA A 27 -0.25 -8.68 -10.00
CA ALA A 27 0.39 -7.36 -10.08
C ALA A 27 1.66 -7.40 -10.95
N VAL A 28 2.46 -8.46 -10.83
CA VAL A 28 3.70 -8.63 -11.58
C VAL A 28 3.44 -9.16 -12.98
N VAL A 29 2.66 -10.23 -13.09
CA VAL A 29 2.43 -10.94 -14.36
C VAL A 29 1.58 -10.13 -15.33
N LEU A 30 0.54 -9.45 -14.83
CA LEU A 30 -0.47 -8.77 -15.64
C LEU A 30 -0.50 -7.25 -15.45
N GLY A 31 0.22 -6.72 -14.47
CA GLY A 31 0.07 -5.34 -14.05
C GLY A 31 -1.33 -5.03 -13.47
N ALA A 32 -2.03 -6.06 -12.98
CA ALA A 32 -3.40 -5.94 -12.48
C ALA A 32 -3.41 -5.39 -11.06
N THR A 33 -3.43 -4.06 -10.94
CA THR A 33 -3.46 -3.38 -9.65
C THR A 33 -4.49 -2.26 -9.63
N VAL A 34 -5.06 -2.04 -8.45
CA VAL A 34 -5.77 -0.80 -8.09
C VAL A 34 -4.88 -0.07 -7.09
N THR A 35 -4.62 1.19 -7.34
CA THR A 35 -3.71 2.01 -6.52
C THR A 35 -4.37 3.33 -6.15
N ASP A 36 -4.14 3.78 -4.93
CA ASP A 36 -4.46 5.14 -4.49
C ASP A 36 -3.26 5.73 -3.74
N LEU A 37 -3.08 7.03 -3.82
CA LEU A 37 -1.99 7.74 -3.17
C LEU A 37 -2.55 8.90 -2.37
N ILE A 38 -2.17 8.95 -1.11
CA ILE A 38 -2.56 9.98 -0.14
C ILE A 38 -1.30 10.68 0.32
N ARG A 39 -1.33 11.99 0.47
CA ARG A 39 -0.22 12.71 1.10
C ARG A 39 -0.57 13.14 2.52
N THR A 40 0.46 13.37 3.33
CA THR A 40 0.31 14.07 4.60
C THR A 40 0.50 15.58 4.44
N PHE A 41 -0.11 16.33 5.34
CA PHE A 41 0.17 17.72 5.62
C PHE A 41 0.35 17.85 7.13
N ASP A 42 1.50 18.35 7.55
CA ASP A 42 1.87 18.43 8.96
C ASP A 42 1.69 17.08 9.68
N GLY A 43 2.15 16.01 9.02
CA GLY A 43 2.09 14.64 9.53
C GLY A 43 0.70 14.01 9.55
N LYS A 44 -0.32 14.66 9.02
CA LYS A 44 -1.70 14.16 9.00
C LYS A 44 -2.13 13.80 7.58
N PRO A 45 -2.76 12.65 7.37
CA PRO A 45 -3.23 12.25 6.04
C PRO A 45 -4.32 13.21 5.56
N PHE A 46 -4.15 13.73 4.34
CA PHE A 46 -5.09 14.64 3.75
C PHE A 46 -6.26 13.91 3.10
N ARG A 47 -7.48 14.17 3.59
CA ARG A 47 -8.73 13.58 3.07
C ARG A 47 -8.71 12.06 3.01
N LEU A 48 -8.18 11.41 4.05
CA LEU A 48 -8.03 9.96 4.11
C LEU A 48 -9.32 9.21 3.80
N ALA A 49 -10.44 9.61 4.40
CA ALA A 49 -11.73 8.95 4.19
C ALA A 49 -12.19 8.99 2.72
N ASP A 50 -11.97 10.11 2.03
CA ASP A 50 -12.32 10.25 0.61
C ASP A 50 -11.47 9.36 -0.28
N HIS A 51 -10.16 9.27 0.02
CA HIS A 51 -9.24 8.39 -0.69
C HIS A 51 -9.61 6.91 -0.51
N LEU A 52 -9.89 6.50 0.73
CA LEU A 52 -10.30 5.13 1.01
C LEU A 52 -11.63 4.76 0.36
N ALA A 53 -12.59 5.69 0.35
CA ALA A 53 -13.85 5.50 -0.37
C ALA A 53 -13.63 5.35 -1.89
N ARG A 54 -12.74 6.17 -2.46
CA ARG A 54 -12.36 6.05 -3.87
C ARG A 54 -11.66 4.73 -4.17
N PHE A 55 -10.73 4.33 -3.31
CA PHE A 55 -10.04 3.04 -3.42
C PHE A 55 -11.02 1.87 -3.42
N GLN A 56 -11.98 1.85 -2.49
CA GLN A 56 -13.01 0.81 -2.44
C GLN A 56 -13.88 0.79 -3.71
N ARG A 57 -14.27 1.96 -4.23
CA ARG A 57 -15.01 2.03 -5.51
C ARG A 57 -14.20 1.47 -6.67
N SER A 58 -12.92 1.80 -6.73
CA SER A 58 -12.01 1.29 -7.77
C SER A 58 -11.84 -0.23 -7.66
N CYS A 59 -11.72 -0.77 -6.45
CA CYS A 59 -11.67 -2.21 -6.21
C CYS A 59 -12.95 -2.89 -6.71
N LYS A 60 -14.12 -2.30 -6.44
CA LYS A 60 -15.40 -2.83 -6.92
C LYS A 60 -15.45 -2.89 -8.46
N TYR A 61 -15.00 -1.85 -9.16
CA TYR A 61 -14.91 -1.86 -10.62
C TYR A 61 -13.94 -2.92 -11.14
N ALA A 62 -12.82 -3.12 -10.46
CA ALA A 62 -11.83 -4.14 -10.81
C ALA A 62 -12.23 -5.55 -10.37
N ARG A 63 -13.34 -5.70 -9.64
CA ARG A 63 -13.81 -6.96 -9.06
C ARG A 63 -12.78 -7.62 -8.13
N ILE A 64 -12.13 -6.79 -7.34
CA ILE A 64 -11.21 -7.23 -6.29
C ILE A 64 -11.83 -6.82 -4.95
N ASP A 65 -12.08 -7.79 -4.07
CA ASP A 65 -12.63 -7.52 -2.75
C ASP A 65 -11.49 -7.25 -1.75
N PRO A 66 -11.35 -6.01 -1.23
CA PRO A 66 -10.36 -5.75 -0.19
C PRO A 66 -10.63 -6.62 1.05
N PRO A 67 -9.56 -7.19 1.67
CA PRO A 67 -9.73 -8.01 2.86
C PRO A 67 -10.12 -7.17 4.09
N ASP A 68 -9.84 -5.87 4.07
CA ASP A 68 -10.05 -4.95 5.19
C ASP A 68 -11.21 -3.99 4.92
N ASP A 69 -11.92 -3.65 5.98
CA ASP A 69 -12.93 -2.60 5.94
C ASP A 69 -12.31 -1.19 6.08
N MET A 70 -13.15 -0.16 6.00
CA MET A 70 -12.71 1.25 6.12
C MET A 70 -11.99 1.53 7.42
N ALA A 71 -12.46 0.98 8.54
CA ALA A 71 -11.87 1.21 9.86
C ALA A 71 -10.48 0.58 9.96
N ALA A 72 -10.32 -0.65 9.47
CA ALA A 72 -9.04 -1.35 9.46
C ALA A 72 -8.02 -0.65 8.55
N MET A 73 -8.43 -0.22 7.35
CA MET A 73 -7.56 0.53 6.44
C MET A 73 -7.13 1.88 7.03
N THR A 74 -8.07 2.60 7.67
CA THR A 74 -7.77 3.86 8.35
C THR A 74 -6.73 3.66 9.44
N ALA A 75 -6.93 2.69 10.31
CA ALA A 75 -6.02 2.39 11.42
C ALA A 75 -4.63 1.99 10.91
N ALA A 76 -4.55 1.18 9.84
CA ALA A 76 -3.28 0.79 9.24
C ALA A 76 -2.52 1.99 8.65
N CYS A 77 -3.21 2.90 7.94
CA CYS A 77 -2.60 4.12 7.41
C CYS A 77 -2.05 5.01 8.53
N GLU A 78 -2.84 5.24 9.57
CA GLU A 78 -2.45 6.09 10.70
C GLU A 78 -1.25 5.50 11.45
N HIS A 79 -1.25 4.19 11.68
CA HIS A 79 -0.13 3.50 12.33
C HIS A 79 1.17 3.60 11.52
N LEU A 80 1.10 3.39 10.20
CA LEU A 80 2.26 3.52 9.31
C LEU A 80 2.79 4.95 9.27
N ILE A 81 1.90 5.94 9.20
CA ILE A 81 2.31 7.34 9.21
C ILE A 81 3.05 7.66 10.52
N GLU A 82 2.48 7.30 11.66
CA GLU A 82 3.09 7.55 12.97
C GLU A 82 4.49 6.93 13.07
N HIS A 83 4.61 5.64 12.75
CA HIS A 83 5.89 4.94 12.84
C HIS A 83 6.91 5.47 11.83
N ASN A 84 6.54 5.54 10.55
CA ASN A 84 7.48 5.84 9.48
C ASN A 84 7.91 7.31 9.50
N LEU A 85 7.01 8.23 9.87
CA LEU A 85 7.34 9.64 9.98
C LEU A 85 8.33 9.91 11.13
N ALA A 86 8.26 9.14 12.22
CA ALA A 86 9.20 9.25 13.33
C ALA A 86 10.65 8.91 12.95
N LEU A 87 10.85 8.20 11.84
CA LEU A 87 12.17 7.85 11.32
C LEU A 87 12.76 8.95 10.41
N GLU A 88 11.95 9.93 10.04
CA GLU A 88 12.32 10.97 9.10
C GLU A 88 12.69 12.28 9.79
N PRO A 89 13.45 13.16 9.14
CA PRO A 89 13.73 14.50 9.67
C PRO A 89 12.45 15.30 9.90
N ALA A 90 12.49 16.21 10.87
CA ALA A 90 11.38 17.12 11.15
C ALA A 90 10.96 17.89 9.88
N GLY A 91 9.66 18.03 9.67
CA GLY A 91 9.10 18.73 8.51
C GLY A 91 8.94 17.84 7.26
N THR A 92 9.32 16.56 7.32
CA THR A 92 9.07 15.62 6.23
C THR A 92 7.57 15.34 6.10
N GLU A 93 7.10 15.29 4.86
CA GLU A 93 5.76 14.80 4.52
C GLU A 93 5.85 13.44 3.82
N LEU A 94 4.87 12.60 4.07
CA LEU A 94 4.81 11.26 3.49
C LEU A 94 3.75 11.18 2.38
N ALA A 95 4.04 10.37 1.38
CA ALA A 95 3.03 9.73 0.56
C ALA A 95 2.67 8.39 1.21
N VAL A 96 1.38 8.08 1.25
CA VAL A 96 0.83 6.79 1.64
C VAL A 96 0.23 6.15 0.41
N VAL A 97 0.77 5.01 0.02
CA VAL A 97 0.33 4.27 -1.16
C VAL A 97 -0.45 3.04 -0.72
N LEU A 98 -1.68 2.93 -1.20
CA LEU A 98 -2.44 1.68 -1.12
C LEU A 98 -2.38 1.03 -2.48
N PHE A 99 -2.13 -0.26 -2.53
CA PHE A 99 -2.40 -1.03 -3.73
C PHE A 99 -3.00 -2.40 -3.40
N ILE A 100 -3.76 -2.92 -4.33
CA ILE A 100 -4.30 -4.27 -4.26
C ILE A 100 -4.23 -4.93 -5.63
N SER A 101 -3.90 -6.21 -5.64
CA SER A 101 -4.00 -7.07 -6.82
C SER A 101 -4.97 -8.22 -6.57
N PRO A 102 -5.40 -8.93 -7.63
CA PRO A 102 -6.17 -10.17 -7.45
C PRO A 102 -5.43 -11.28 -6.69
N GLY A 103 -4.13 -11.12 -6.46
CA GLY A 103 -3.29 -12.08 -5.78
C GLY A 103 -2.51 -12.98 -6.72
N GLU A 104 -1.95 -14.05 -6.15
CA GLU A 104 -1.11 -14.99 -6.88
C GLU A 104 -1.92 -15.82 -7.88
N LEU A 105 -1.41 -15.94 -9.10
CA LEU A 105 -2.02 -16.72 -10.16
C LEU A 105 -1.50 -18.17 -10.10
N SER A 106 -2.33 -19.09 -9.66
CA SER A 106 -1.95 -20.50 -9.43
C SER A 106 -1.37 -21.18 -10.68
N VAL A 107 -1.83 -20.82 -11.85
CA VAL A 107 -1.32 -21.36 -13.12
C VAL A 107 0.17 -21.04 -13.33
N TYR A 108 0.64 -19.91 -12.84
CA TYR A 108 2.05 -19.50 -12.93
C TYR A 108 2.91 -20.03 -11.77
N ALA A 109 2.26 -20.45 -10.68
CA ALA A 109 2.95 -21.05 -9.54
C ALA A 109 3.21 -22.56 -9.71
N GLY A 110 2.70 -23.16 -10.76
CA GLY A 110 2.83 -24.57 -11.04
C GLY A 110 2.15 -25.46 -10.00
N ALA A 111 2.67 -26.69 -9.81
CA ALA A 111 2.10 -27.65 -8.88
C ALA A 111 2.11 -27.19 -7.40
N ALA A 112 2.97 -26.25 -7.05
CA ALA A 112 3.06 -25.70 -5.71
C ALA A 112 1.97 -24.66 -5.42
N GLY A 113 1.32 -24.11 -6.47
CA GLY A 113 0.33 -23.06 -6.38
C GLY A 113 -1.12 -23.53 -6.41
N GLY A 114 -1.37 -24.78 -6.19
CA GLY A 114 -2.70 -25.39 -6.30
C GLY A 114 -3.68 -25.01 -5.20
N GLY A 115 -4.11 -23.75 -5.14
CA GLY A 115 -5.17 -23.30 -4.26
C GLY A 115 -6.36 -22.79 -5.06
N ALA A 116 -7.56 -23.29 -4.79
CA ALA A 116 -8.80 -22.83 -5.42
C ALA A 116 -9.24 -21.42 -4.95
N ASN A 117 -8.60 -20.86 -3.93
CA ASN A 117 -8.94 -19.58 -3.32
C ASN A 117 -7.83 -18.57 -3.55
N GLN A 118 -8.02 -17.76 -4.58
CA GLN A 118 -7.19 -16.60 -4.82
C GLN A 118 -7.47 -15.54 -3.77
N VAL A 119 -6.46 -15.19 -2.97
CA VAL A 119 -6.54 -14.16 -1.96
C VAL A 119 -5.90 -12.89 -2.51
N PRO A 120 -6.60 -11.74 -2.50
CA PRO A 120 -6.02 -10.49 -2.94
C PRO A 120 -4.74 -10.15 -2.16
N THR A 121 -3.75 -9.61 -2.87
CA THR A 121 -2.55 -9.03 -2.26
C THR A 121 -2.81 -7.58 -1.98
N PHE A 122 -3.04 -7.23 -0.72
CA PHE A 122 -3.25 -5.86 -0.27
C PHE A 122 -2.04 -5.33 0.45
N CYS A 123 -1.62 -4.12 0.10
CA CYS A 123 -0.44 -3.47 0.66
C CYS A 123 -0.69 -1.99 0.88
N ILE A 124 -0.19 -1.50 2.01
CA ILE A 124 -0.05 -0.06 2.29
C ILE A 124 1.41 0.19 2.65
N HIS A 125 2.04 1.13 1.96
CA HIS A 125 3.39 1.55 2.27
C HIS A 125 3.52 3.07 2.18
N THR A 126 4.62 3.61 2.65
CA THR A 126 4.88 5.05 2.63
C THR A 126 6.24 5.34 2.01
N PHE A 127 6.40 6.56 1.50
CA PHE A 127 7.69 7.10 1.17
C PHE A 127 7.73 8.61 1.44
N PRO A 128 8.90 9.18 1.79
CA PRO A 128 9.03 10.63 1.94
C PRO A 128 8.80 11.34 0.61
N LEU A 129 7.98 12.38 0.61
CA LEU A 129 7.73 13.18 -0.58
C LEU A 129 9.00 13.96 -0.95
N PRO A 130 9.55 13.74 -2.17
CA PRO A 130 10.84 14.30 -2.56
C PRO A 130 10.72 15.71 -3.12
N PHE A 131 10.17 16.66 -2.35
CA PHE A 131 9.96 18.05 -2.79
C PHE A 131 11.23 18.73 -3.28
N HIS A 132 12.37 18.40 -2.66
CA HIS A 132 13.67 18.92 -3.06
C HIS A 132 14.09 18.51 -4.49
N LEU A 133 13.63 17.31 -4.94
CA LEU A 133 13.86 16.86 -6.31
C LEU A 133 12.87 17.48 -7.30
N TRP A 134 11.66 17.78 -6.85
CA TRP A 134 10.59 18.31 -7.70
C TRP A 134 10.68 19.82 -7.87
N ARG A 135 11.40 20.51 -7.00
CA ARG A 135 11.52 21.97 -7.01
C ARG A 135 11.90 22.51 -8.39
N HIS A 136 12.85 21.86 -9.06
CA HIS A 136 13.32 22.26 -10.38
C HIS A 136 12.26 22.22 -11.49
N TYR A 137 11.14 21.55 -11.26
CA TYR A 137 10.04 21.52 -12.24
C TYR A 137 9.07 22.69 -12.07
N TYR A 138 9.21 23.47 -11.01
CA TYR A 138 8.29 24.56 -10.66
C TYR A 138 8.99 25.94 -10.63
N GLU A 139 10.27 25.99 -10.82
CA GLU A 139 11.10 27.19 -11.01
C GLU A 139 11.47 27.38 -12.49
#